data_e3b23f1b4ca60dd7cfba4d8e143e5d3f
#
_entry.id   e3b23f1b4ca60dd7cfba4d8e143e5d3f
#
_cell.length_a   1.000
_cell.length_b   1.000
_cell.length_c   1.000
_cell.angle_alpha   90.00
_cell.angle_beta   90.00
_cell.angle_gamma   90.00
#
_symmetry.space_group_name_H-M   'P 1'
#
loop_
_entity.id
_entity.type
_entity.pdbx_description
1 polymer ?
#
loop_
_entity_poly.entity_id
_entity_poly.type
_entity_poly.pdbx_seq_one_letter_code
_entity_poly.pdbx_strand_id
1 'polypeptide(L)'
;MADKEIATLRDALRGTKFVYIAASFAALGGLLFGYDTGVISGALIFIKREFGLTTVAEEIVVSGVLLGATLGAIVGGKAADLFGGRRVLLVTAAIFGIGALASAVAPSPPVLIVSRVVLGLAIGLASTNVPVYLSEVAPPHARGWIVSLFQLAVTVGIVVAYLTDYAFAGVEGWRWMLGFAVAPALVFGTGMFFLPETPRWLIRGGHHDVAHRVLVRIRELGDVNAEIEEIKASLAQQTEGGHWTDLLRRQVRPALVVGLGLAVFQQVTGINTVIYYAPKILQTAGFNSASGAILATVGVGVVNVGMTIVAMFLVDRAGRRPLLLVGIAGMIITLGALGLSFRYPSGQLAWIAVICLMGYVASFAISLGPIFWLLIAEIYPLRIRGVAEGTAATFNWASNLIVSLTFLTLVEKLGASSTFFLYGLASVASWLFAYYFVPETKGRTLEQIEAFWRARHRARQRASWR
;
A
#
# COMPACT_ATOMS: atom_id res chain seq x y z
N MET A 1 26.81 -41.18 -6.07
CA MET A 1 26.24 -40.35 -5.02
C MET A 1 26.44 -38.85 -5.30
N ALA A 2 27.65 -38.39 -5.56
CA ALA A 2 27.95 -36.96 -5.83
C ALA A 2 27.13 -36.35 -7.00
N ASP A 3 26.96 -37.07 -8.11
CA ASP A 3 26.18 -36.56 -9.26
C ASP A 3 24.69 -36.37 -8.97
N LYS A 4 24.11 -37.19 -8.07
CA LYS A 4 22.73 -37.03 -7.60
C LYS A 4 22.60 -35.83 -6.65
N GLU A 5 23.57 -35.61 -5.76
CA GLU A 5 23.63 -34.46 -4.89
C GLU A 5 23.80 -33.14 -5.65
N ILE A 6 24.68 -33.15 -6.66
CA ILE A 6 24.92 -31.99 -7.52
C ILE A 6 23.66 -31.66 -8.37
N ALA A 7 22.96 -32.67 -8.89
CA ALA A 7 21.71 -32.51 -9.60
C ALA A 7 20.61 -31.92 -8.68
N THR A 8 20.48 -32.43 -7.44
CA THR A 8 19.53 -31.96 -6.44
C THR A 8 19.82 -30.51 -6.03
N LEU A 9 21.12 -30.17 -5.84
CA LEU A 9 21.52 -28.79 -5.54
C LEU A 9 21.25 -27.83 -6.71
N ARG A 10 21.45 -28.26 -7.93
CA ARG A 10 21.15 -27.49 -9.14
C ARG A 10 19.65 -27.23 -9.30
N ASP A 11 18.81 -28.21 -9.00
CA ASP A 11 17.36 -28.09 -9.10
C ASP A 11 16.80 -27.21 -7.96
N ALA A 12 17.38 -27.33 -6.74
CA ALA A 12 17.09 -26.43 -5.64
C ALA A 12 17.43 -24.96 -5.99
N LEU A 13 18.63 -24.71 -6.52
CA LEU A 13 19.05 -23.37 -6.95
C LEU A 13 18.19 -22.82 -8.11
N ARG A 14 17.63 -23.69 -8.96
CA ARG A 14 16.69 -23.28 -10.01
C ARG A 14 15.31 -22.91 -9.47
N GLY A 15 14.80 -23.67 -8.49
CA GLY A 15 13.55 -23.37 -7.80
C GLY A 15 13.60 -22.01 -7.11
N THR A 16 14.66 -21.74 -6.36
CA THR A 16 14.90 -20.45 -5.70
C THR A 16 14.93 -19.30 -6.70
N LYS A 17 15.67 -19.44 -7.79
CA LYS A 17 15.74 -18.41 -8.84
C LYS A 17 14.39 -18.11 -9.45
N PHE A 18 13.60 -19.15 -9.74
CA PHE A 18 12.27 -18.98 -10.31
C PHE A 18 11.33 -18.22 -9.38
N VAL A 19 11.34 -18.52 -8.07
CA VAL A 19 10.52 -17.81 -7.07
C VAL A 19 10.91 -16.34 -6.99
N TYR A 20 12.21 -16.02 -6.97
CA TYR A 20 12.66 -14.62 -6.94
C TYR A 20 12.31 -13.87 -8.22
N ILE A 21 12.43 -14.50 -9.38
CA ILE A 21 11.98 -13.90 -10.65
C ILE A 21 10.47 -13.67 -10.63
N ALA A 22 9.68 -14.67 -10.20
CA ALA A 22 8.24 -14.55 -10.09
C ALA A 22 7.83 -13.44 -9.12
N ALA A 23 8.50 -13.36 -7.96
CA ALA A 23 8.29 -12.32 -6.98
C ALA A 23 8.65 -10.93 -7.51
N SER A 24 9.73 -10.80 -8.27
CA SER A 24 10.13 -9.54 -8.88
C SER A 24 9.10 -9.04 -9.89
N PHE A 25 8.61 -9.92 -10.78
CA PHE A 25 7.56 -9.54 -11.72
C PHE A 25 6.24 -9.19 -11.03
N ALA A 26 5.83 -9.97 -10.03
CA ALA A 26 4.60 -9.67 -9.30
C ALA A 26 4.72 -8.36 -8.50
N ALA A 27 5.90 -8.06 -7.92
CA ALA A 27 6.15 -6.82 -7.21
C ALA A 27 6.08 -5.57 -8.11
N LEU A 28 6.23 -5.71 -9.45
CA LEU A 28 6.00 -4.60 -10.39
C LEU A 28 4.57 -4.03 -10.30
N GLY A 29 3.58 -4.82 -9.86
CA GLY A 29 2.26 -4.30 -9.54
C GLY A 29 2.30 -3.26 -8.42
N GLY A 30 3.20 -3.43 -7.44
CA GLY A 30 3.48 -2.42 -6.42
C GLY A 30 4.20 -1.19 -7.00
N LEU A 31 5.17 -1.39 -7.89
CA LEU A 31 5.87 -0.29 -8.57
C LEU A 31 4.90 0.56 -9.38
N LEU A 32 3.96 -0.04 -10.10
CA LEU A 32 2.92 0.67 -10.85
C LEU A 32 2.01 1.49 -9.94
N PHE A 33 1.60 0.91 -8.80
CA PHE A 33 0.84 1.64 -7.78
C PHE A 33 1.63 2.85 -7.28
N GLY A 34 2.90 2.66 -6.90
CA GLY A 34 3.76 3.75 -6.43
C GLY A 34 4.03 4.80 -7.49
N TYR A 35 4.23 4.38 -8.74
CA TYR A 35 4.43 5.28 -9.86
C TYR A 35 3.23 6.21 -10.05
N ASP A 36 2.01 5.68 -10.14
CA ASP A 36 0.82 6.51 -10.29
C ASP A 36 0.60 7.47 -9.12
N THR A 37 0.87 6.98 -7.90
CA THR A 37 0.81 7.78 -6.69
C THR A 37 1.78 8.97 -6.72
N GLY A 38 2.99 8.76 -7.21
CA GLY A 38 4.02 9.80 -7.28
C GLY A 38 3.84 10.76 -8.44
N VAL A 39 3.58 10.25 -9.65
CA VAL A 39 3.61 11.01 -10.90
C VAL A 39 2.61 12.16 -10.95
N ILE A 40 1.47 12.01 -10.28
CA ILE A 40 0.46 13.08 -10.28
C ILE A 40 0.97 14.34 -9.57
N SER A 41 1.92 14.22 -8.66
CA SER A 41 2.42 15.35 -7.87
C SER A 41 3.16 16.39 -8.71
N GLY A 42 4.00 15.96 -9.64
CA GLY A 42 4.68 16.86 -10.59
C GLY A 42 3.80 17.21 -11.78
N ALA A 43 3.09 16.21 -12.34
CA ALA A 43 2.22 16.42 -13.49
C ALA A 43 1.11 17.46 -13.21
N LEU A 44 0.56 17.48 -11.99
CA LEU A 44 -0.56 18.37 -11.60
C LEU A 44 -0.21 19.85 -11.80
N ILE A 45 1.05 20.26 -11.60
CA ILE A 45 1.50 21.64 -11.77
C ILE A 45 1.24 22.10 -13.23
N PHE A 46 1.55 21.25 -14.18
CA PHE A 46 1.43 21.52 -15.61
C PHE A 46 -0.02 21.30 -16.11
N ILE A 47 -0.71 20.26 -15.62
CA ILE A 47 -2.13 20.01 -15.90
C ILE A 47 -3.00 21.19 -15.48
N LYS A 48 -2.75 21.74 -14.26
CA LYS A 48 -3.44 22.92 -13.77
C LYS A 48 -3.25 24.10 -14.70
N ARG A 49 -2.03 24.32 -15.17
CA ARG A 49 -1.68 25.44 -16.03
C ARG A 49 -2.32 25.32 -17.41
N GLU A 50 -2.30 24.11 -18.01
CA GLU A 50 -2.87 23.87 -19.32
C GLU A 50 -4.42 23.95 -19.35
N PHE A 51 -5.08 23.38 -18.36
CA PHE A 51 -6.54 23.34 -18.31
C PHE A 51 -7.20 24.43 -17.47
N GLY A 52 -6.41 25.29 -16.81
CA GLY A 52 -6.94 26.36 -15.94
C GLY A 52 -7.75 25.79 -14.76
N LEU A 53 -7.27 24.71 -14.11
CA LEU A 53 -8.06 24.03 -13.08
C LEU A 53 -8.28 24.89 -11.84
N THR A 54 -9.51 24.89 -11.33
CA THR A 54 -9.83 25.37 -9.99
C THR A 54 -9.30 24.41 -8.92
N THR A 55 -9.19 24.85 -7.68
CA THR A 55 -8.73 24.02 -6.54
C THR A 55 -9.53 22.72 -6.43
N VAL A 56 -10.86 22.80 -6.53
CA VAL A 56 -11.73 21.62 -6.50
C VAL A 56 -11.49 20.69 -7.68
N ALA A 57 -11.28 21.23 -8.89
CA ALA A 57 -10.98 20.41 -10.07
C ALA A 57 -9.62 19.69 -9.93
N GLU A 58 -8.60 20.34 -9.34
CA GLU A 58 -7.33 19.69 -9.01
C GLU A 58 -7.53 18.51 -8.03
N GLU A 59 -8.30 18.73 -6.97
CA GLU A 59 -8.62 17.67 -5.99
C GLU A 59 -9.34 16.49 -6.65
N ILE A 60 -10.29 16.74 -7.54
CA ILE A 60 -11.01 15.68 -8.28
C ILE A 60 -10.07 14.92 -9.23
N VAL A 61 -9.18 15.62 -9.96
CA VAL A 61 -8.20 14.98 -10.85
C VAL A 61 -7.28 14.07 -10.05
N VAL A 62 -6.75 14.52 -8.90
CA VAL A 62 -5.89 13.69 -8.04
C VAL A 62 -6.67 12.54 -7.43
N SER A 63 -7.86 12.80 -6.93
CA SER A 63 -8.65 11.82 -6.17
C SER A 63 -9.40 10.82 -7.04
N GLY A 64 -9.55 11.08 -8.34
CA GLY A 64 -10.22 10.17 -9.27
C GLY A 64 -9.67 8.75 -9.23
N VAL A 65 -8.35 8.62 -9.13
CA VAL A 65 -7.69 7.32 -9.00
C VAL A 65 -8.07 6.59 -7.70
N LEU A 66 -8.30 7.33 -6.61
CA LEU A 66 -8.65 6.75 -5.31
C LEU A 66 -10.07 6.18 -5.30
N LEU A 67 -10.99 6.82 -6.03
CA LEU A 67 -12.34 6.27 -6.26
C LEU A 67 -12.24 4.91 -6.98
N GLY A 68 -11.48 4.85 -8.07
CA GLY A 68 -11.22 3.61 -8.79
C GLY A 68 -10.55 2.54 -7.90
N ALA A 69 -9.55 2.93 -7.09
CA ALA A 69 -8.84 2.03 -6.19
C ALA A 69 -9.76 1.46 -5.09
N THR A 70 -10.66 2.28 -4.56
CA THR A 70 -11.68 1.81 -3.61
C THR A 70 -12.57 0.74 -4.26
N LEU A 71 -13.07 0.98 -5.47
CA LEU A 71 -13.89 0.01 -6.20
C LEU A 71 -13.10 -1.27 -6.53
N GLY A 72 -11.85 -1.12 -6.99
CA GLY A 72 -10.95 -2.23 -7.29
C GLY A 72 -10.64 -3.10 -6.06
N ALA A 73 -10.43 -2.49 -4.90
CA ALA A 73 -10.19 -3.20 -3.66
C ALA A 73 -11.41 -4.01 -3.20
N ILE A 74 -12.64 -3.47 -3.37
CA ILE A 74 -13.89 -4.16 -3.03
C ILE A 74 -14.07 -5.44 -3.85
N VAL A 75 -13.75 -5.39 -5.15
CA VAL A 75 -13.99 -6.53 -6.04
C VAL A 75 -12.79 -7.46 -6.17
N GLY A 76 -11.58 -6.99 -5.84
CA GLY A 76 -10.32 -7.67 -6.10
C GLY A 76 -10.19 -9.05 -5.52
N GLY A 77 -10.56 -9.24 -4.26
CA GLY A 77 -10.52 -10.54 -3.59
C GLY A 77 -11.47 -11.55 -4.24
N LYS A 78 -12.73 -11.16 -4.48
CA LYS A 78 -13.72 -12.02 -5.17
C LYS A 78 -13.29 -12.36 -6.60
N ALA A 79 -12.72 -11.41 -7.33
CA ALA A 79 -12.24 -11.64 -8.67
C ALA A 79 -11.10 -12.69 -8.68
N ALA A 80 -10.16 -12.63 -7.74
CA ALA A 80 -9.09 -13.62 -7.62
C ALA A 80 -9.63 -15.01 -7.24
N ASP A 81 -10.60 -15.06 -6.35
CA ASP A 81 -11.26 -16.31 -5.97
C ASP A 81 -11.94 -17.01 -7.15
N LEU A 82 -12.60 -16.25 -8.02
CA LEU A 82 -13.36 -16.76 -9.17
C LEU A 82 -12.47 -17.08 -10.38
N PHE A 83 -11.57 -16.18 -10.72
CA PHE A 83 -10.83 -16.24 -11.98
C PHE A 83 -9.37 -16.68 -11.83
N GLY A 84 -8.83 -16.68 -10.61
CA GLY A 84 -7.43 -16.95 -10.30
C GLY A 84 -6.61 -15.66 -10.20
N GLY A 85 -5.62 -15.70 -9.31
CA GLY A 85 -4.78 -14.53 -9.01
C GLY A 85 -3.98 -14.05 -10.21
N ARG A 86 -3.36 -14.98 -10.96
CA ARG A 86 -2.60 -14.65 -12.17
C ARG A 86 -3.45 -13.96 -13.23
N ARG A 87 -4.66 -14.48 -13.51
CA ARG A 87 -5.54 -13.89 -14.54
C ARG A 87 -6.01 -12.50 -14.16
N VAL A 88 -6.35 -12.30 -12.88
CA VAL A 88 -6.72 -10.97 -12.36
C VAL A 88 -5.55 -10.00 -12.51
N LEU A 89 -4.31 -10.40 -12.22
CA LEU A 89 -3.14 -9.55 -12.37
C LEU A 89 -2.81 -9.25 -13.85
N LEU A 90 -3.07 -10.16 -14.79
CA LEU A 90 -2.98 -9.89 -16.22
C LEU A 90 -3.99 -8.83 -16.69
N VAL A 91 -5.25 -8.97 -16.25
CA VAL A 91 -6.30 -7.98 -16.53
C VAL A 91 -5.94 -6.63 -15.88
N THR A 92 -5.40 -6.65 -14.66
CA THR A 92 -4.90 -5.46 -13.96
C THR A 92 -3.83 -4.73 -14.77
N ALA A 93 -2.86 -5.46 -15.33
CA ALA A 93 -1.81 -4.87 -16.18
C ALA A 93 -2.40 -4.20 -17.44
N ALA A 94 -3.39 -4.85 -18.08
CA ALA A 94 -4.06 -4.31 -19.27
C ALA A 94 -4.86 -3.03 -18.92
N ILE A 95 -5.67 -3.06 -17.84
CA ILE A 95 -6.44 -1.90 -17.39
C ILE A 95 -5.50 -0.75 -17.02
N PHE A 96 -4.38 -1.06 -16.34
CA PHE A 96 -3.38 -0.06 -15.96
C PHE A 96 -2.76 0.61 -17.20
N GLY A 97 -2.30 -0.19 -18.17
CA GLY A 97 -1.71 0.32 -19.41
C GLY A 97 -2.68 1.19 -20.22
N ILE A 98 -3.95 0.72 -20.37
CA ILE A 98 -5.01 1.48 -21.05
C ILE A 98 -5.31 2.79 -20.29
N GLY A 99 -5.46 2.73 -18.98
CA GLY A 99 -5.74 3.91 -18.15
C GLY A 99 -4.61 4.95 -18.21
N ALA A 100 -3.35 4.48 -18.16
CA ALA A 100 -2.18 5.34 -18.29
C ALA A 100 -2.10 6.01 -19.66
N LEU A 101 -2.29 5.24 -20.73
CA LEU A 101 -2.31 5.77 -22.10
C LEU A 101 -3.46 6.78 -22.27
N ALA A 102 -4.68 6.44 -21.83
CA ALA A 102 -5.82 7.32 -21.90
C ALA A 102 -5.59 8.63 -21.11
N SER A 103 -4.93 8.54 -19.94
CA SER A 103 -4.55 9.71 -19.15
C SER A 103 -3.54 10.59 -19.90
N ALA A 104 -2.55 9.99 -20.56
CA ALA A 104 -1.52 10.70 -21.31
C ALA A 104 -2.07 11.47 -22.52
N VAL A 105 -3.09 10.92 -23.19
CA VAL A 105 -3.69 11.55 -24.39
C VAL A 105 -4.97 12.33 -24.08
N ALA A 106 -5.31 12.51 -22.80
CA ALA A 106 -6.55 13.17 -22.39
C ALA A 106 -6.65 14.61 -22.96
N PRO A 107 -7.71 14.93 -23.74
CA PRO A 107 -7.87 16.24 -24.33
C PRO A 107 -8.57 17.24 -23.40
N SER A 108 -9.15 16.77 -22.30
CA SER A 108 -9.91 17.60 -21.37
C SER A 108 -9.91 17.01 -19.95
N PRO A 109 -10.17 17.84 -18.91
CA PRO A 109 -10.21 17.37 -17.53
C PRO A 109 -11.21 16.23 -17.27
N PRO A 110 -12.44 16.21 -17.80
CA PRO A 110 -13.34 15.08 -17.58
C PRO A 110 -12.78 13.75 -18.12
N VAL A 111 -12.16 13.75 -19.31
CA VAL A 111 -11.53 12.56 -19.87
C VAL A 111 -10.38 12.09 -18.99
N LEU A 112 -9.54 13.02 -18.51
CA LEU A 112 -8.45 12.71 -17.58
C LEU A 112 -9.00 12.08 -16.28
N ILE A 113 -10.03 12.65 -15.68
CA ILE A 113 -10.67 12.13 -14.46
C ILE A 113 -11.16 10.70 -14.67
N VAL A 114 -11.90 10.43 -15.77
CA VAL A 114 -12.38 9.09 -16.08
C VAL A 114 -11.22 8.11 -16.28
N SER A 115 -10.18 8.52 -17.00
CA SER A 115 -8.98 7.70 -17.21
C SER A 115 -8.30 7.35 -15.90
N ARG A 116 -8.23 8.31 -14.96
CA ARG A 116 -7.66 8.09 -13.63
C ARG A 116 -8.54 7.14 -12.78
N VAL A 117 -9.86 7.19 -12.89
CA VAL A 117 -10.74 6.21 -12.24
C VAL A 117 -10.48 4.80 -12.78
N VAL A 118 -10.34 4.65 -14.09
CA VAL A 118 -10.00 3.36 -14.73
C VAL A 118 -8.64 2.86 -14.24
N LEU A 119 -7.64 3.73 -14.20
CA LEU A 119 -6.31 3.41 -13.69
C LEU A 119 -6.35 3.02 -12.20
N GLY A 120 -7.15 3.73 -11.42
CA GLY A 120 -7.39 3.43 -10.01
C GLY A 120 -7.98 2.04 -9.80
N LEU A 121 -8.92 1.61 -10.64
CA LEU A 121 -9.46 0.25 -10.56
C LEU A 121 -8.34 -0.81 -10.62
N ALA A 122 -7.36 -0.63 -11.53
CA ALA A 122 -6.19 -1.50 -11.60
C ALA A 122 -5.33 -1.43 -10.32
N ILE A 123 -5.13 -0.24 -9.75
CA ILE A 123 -4.40 -0.08 -8.49
C ILE A 123 -5.09 -0.83 -7.35
N GLY A 124 -6.42 -0.71 -7.23
CA GLY A 124 -7.18 -1.43 -6.21
C GLY A 124 -7.08 -2.95 -6.37
N LEU A 125 -7.18 -3.45 -7.60
CA LEU A 125 -6.97 -4.86 -7.92
C LEU A 125 -5.54 -5.33 -7.57
N ALA A 126 -4.51 -4.53 -7.92
CA ALA A 126 -3.12 -4.85 -7.61
C ALA A 126 -2.85 -4.88 -6.10
N SER A 127 -3.33 -3.87 -5.36
CA SER A 127 -3.08 -3.73 -3.93
C SER A 127 -3.63 -4.89 -3.10
N THR A 128 -4.72 -5.51 -3.55
CA THR A 128 -5.32 -6.69 -2.90
C THR A 128 -4.71 -8.01 -3.38
N ASN A 129 -4.39 -8.12 -4.68
CA ASN A 129 -4.03 -9.43 -5.26
C ASN A 129 -2.52 -9.68 -5.33
N VAL A 130 -1.66 -8.66 -5.48
CA VAL A 130 -0.22 -8.86 -5.56
C VAL A 130 0.35 -9.44 -4.26
N PRO A 131 0.04 -8.91 -3.06
CA PRO A 131 0.54 -9.49 -1.81
C PRO A 131 0.06 -10.93 -1.61
N VAL A 132 -1.19 -11.25 -1.97
CA VAL A 132 -1.75 -12.60 -1.89
C VAL A 132 -1.00 -13.54 -2.83
N TYR A 133 -0.85 -13.17 -4.11
CA TYR A 133 -0.08 -13.95 -5.08
C TYR A 133 1.35 -14.22 -4.61
N LEU A 134 2.04 -13.18 -4.11
CA LEU A 134 3.39 -13.30 -3.55
C LEU A 134 3.43 -14.26 -2.37
N SER A 135 2.46 -14.19 -1.46
CA SER A 135 2.40 -15.05 -0.28
C SER A 135 2.15 -16.53 -0.60
N GLU A 136 1.42 -16.81 -1.69
CA GLU A 136 1.07 -18.17 -2.11
C GLU A 136 2.19 -18.82 -2.93
N VAL A 137 2.97 -18.03 -3.67
CA VAL A 137 4.12 -18.54 -4.46
C VAL A 137 5.37 -18.67 -3.58
N ALA A 138 5.52 -17.81 -2.56
CA ALA A 138 6.67 -17.77 -1.68
C ALA A 138 6.84 -19.04 -0.83
N PRO A 139 8.08 -19.55 -0.65
CA PRO A 139 8.33 -20.60 0.31
C PRO A 139 8.14 -20.09 1.74
N PRO A 140 7.73 -20.96 2.70
CA PRO A 140 7.36 -20.55 4.06
C PRO A 140 8.44 -19.69 4.76
N HIS A 141 9.71 -20.05 4.63
CA HIS A 141 10.84 -19.36 5.28
C HIS A 141 11.13 -17.96 4.69
N ALA A 142 10.73 -17.67 3.45
CA ALA A 142 10.98 -16.39 2.77
C ALA A 142 9.70 -15.57 2.55
N ARG A 143 8.53 -16.07 2.98
CA ARG A 143 7.22 -15.45 2.70
C ARG A 143 7.14 -13.98 3.14
N GLY A 144 7.54 -13.69 4.37
CA GLY A 144 7.50 -12.32 4.91
C GLY A 144 8.35 -11.36 4.08
N TRP A 145 9.57 -11.74 3.75
CA TRP A 145 10.47 -10.96 2.91
C TRP A 145 9.89 -10.72 1.51
N ILE A 146 9.41 -11.78 0.85
CA ILE A 146 8.86 -11.71 -0.52
C ILE A 146 7.61 -10.83 -0.56
N VAL A 147 6.71 -10.93 0.40
CA VAL A 147 5.53 -10.05 0.48
C VAL A 147 5.93 -8.60 0.72
N SER A 148 6.99 -8.37 1.52
CA SER A 148 7.50 -7.01 1.76
C SER A 148 8.08 -6.34 0.51
N LEU A 149 8.47 -7.11 -0.52
CA LEU A 149 8.90 -6.56 -1.80
C LEU A 149 7.80 -5.74 -2.48
N PHE A 150 6.53 -6.06 -2.26
CA PHE A 150 5.42 -5.24 -2.76
C PHE A 150 5.49 -3.82 -2.20
N GLN A 151 5.63 -3.67 -0.88
CA GLN A 151 5.72 -2.35 -0.25
C GLN A 151 6.99 -1.60 -0.68
N LEU A 152 8.12 -2.30 -0.78
CA LEU A 152 9.36 -1.70 -1.29
C LEU A 152 9.18 -1.25 -2.74
N ALA A 153 8.55 -2.04 -3.59
CA ALA A 153 8.28 -1.68 -4.98
C ALA A 153 7.36 -0.45 -5.08
N VAL A 154 6.36 -0.32 -4.18
CA VAL A 154 5.53 0.91 -4.10
C VAL A 154 6.41 2.13 -3.84
N THR A 155 7.28 2.10 -2.83
CA THR A 155 8.11 3.27 -2.51
C THR A 155 9.16 3.57 -3.59
N VAL A 156 9.72 2.55 -4.22
CA VAL A 156 10.60 2.71 -5.40
C VAL A 156 9.84 3.32 -6.58
N GLY A 157 8.61 2.86 -6.81
CA GLY A 157 7.73 3.40 -7.85
C GLY A 157 7.47 4.91 -7.68
N ILE A 158 7.27 5.37 -6.44
CA ILE A 158 7.13 6.80 -6.11
C ILE A 158 8.40 7.56 -6.50
N VAL A 159 9.59 7.03 -6.17
CA VAL A 159 10.86 7.69 -6.56
C VAL A 159 11.02 7.74 -8.07
N VAL A 160 10.73 6.63 -8.77
CA VAL A 160 10.79 6.58 -10.24
C VAL A 160 9.84 7.60 -10.85
N ALA A 161 8.63 7.77 -10.28
CA ALA A 161 7.69 8.78 -10.71
C ALA A 161 8.23 10.21 -10.54
N TYR A 162 8.78 10.54 -9.38
CA TYR A 162 9.37 11.86 -9.13
C TYR A 162 10.56 12.15 -10.03
N LEU A 163 11.38 11.13 -10.33
CA LEU A 163 12.49 11.27 -11.30
C LEU A 163 11.96 11.50 -12.73
N THR A 164 10.88 10.81 -13.10
CA THR A 164 10.22 11.02 -14.40
C THR A 164 9.62 12.42 -14.48
N ASP A 165 8.94 12.87 -13.42
CA ASP A 165 8.41 14.23 -13.33
C ASP A 165 9.53 15.27 -13.49
N TYR A 166 10.67 15.07 -12.82
CA TYR A 166 11.82 15.95 -12.94
C TYR A 166 12.38 15.97 -14.35
N ALA A 167 12.52 14.79 -14.99
CA ALA A 167 13.06 14.68 -16.34
C ALA A 167 12.22 15.42 -17.39
N PHE A 168 10.89 15.41 -17.23
CA PHE A 168 9.97 16.05 -18.17
C PHE A 168 9.49 17.45 -17.72
N ALA A 169 9.90 17.92 -16.53
CA ALA A 169 9.49 19.23 -16.02
C ALA A 169 9.94 20.41 -16.92
N GLY A 170 11.13 20.31 -17.52
CA GLY A 170 11.68 21.36 -18.38
C GLY A 170 10.91 21.60 -19.67
N VAL A 171 10.17 20.59 -20.15
CA VAL A 171 9.32 20.66 -21.35
C VAL A 171 7.84 20.68 -21.02
N GLU A 172 7.48 20.85 -19.74
CA GLU A 172 6.10 20.81 -19.23
C GLU A 172 5.31 19.56 -19.67
N GLY A 173 6.04 18.45 -19.86
CA GLY A 173 5.59 17.23 -20.53
C GLY A 173 4.75 16.31 -19.65
N TRP A 174 3.69 16.79 -18.99
CA TRP A 174 2.86 15.99 -18.10
C TRP A 174 2.23 14.76 -18.80
N ARG A 175 1.99 14.82 -20.11
CA ARG A 175 1.53 13.69 -20.90
C ARG A 175 2.54 12.55 -20.95
N TRP A 176 3.83 12.89 -21.09
CA TRP A 176 4.92 11.92 -21.02
C TRP A 176 5.10 11.37 -19.61
N MET A 177 4.94 12.22 -18.58
CA MET A 177 4.98 11.77 -17.17
C MET A 177 3.94 10.67 -16.94
N LEU A 178 2.67 10.90 -17.30
CA LEU A 178 1.61 9.92 -17.14
C LEU A 178 1.78 8.71 -18.09
N GLY A 179 2.18 8.94 -19.33
CA GLY A 179 2.32 7.92 -20.36
C GLY A 179 3.46 6.94 -20.10
N PHE A 180 4.52 7.36 -19.42
CA PHE A 180 5.65 6.49 -19.10
C PHE A 180 5.23 5.25 -18.28
N ALA A 181 4.14 5.32 -17.54
CA ALA A 181 3.56 4.20 -16.80
C ALA A 181 3.18 3.00 -17.69
N VAL A 182 2.98 3.21 -19.00
CA VAL A 182 2.69 2.13 -19.95
C VAL A 182 3.86 1.15 -20.04
N ALA A 183 5.12 1.62 -19.99
CA ALA A 183 6.28 0.75 -20.11
C ALA A 183 6.36 -0.29 -18.96
N PRO A 184 6.33 0.09 -17.67
CA PRO A 184 6.33 -0.90 -16.60
C PRO A 184 5.02 -1.72 -16.56
N ALA A 185 3.88 -1.22 -17.06
CA ALA A 185 2.65 -2.01 -17.18
C ALA A 185 2.79 -3.14 -18.20
N LEU A 186 3.44 -2.90 -19.34
CA LEU A 186 3.77 -3.93 -20.33
C LEU A 186 4.73 -4.97 -19.76
N VAL A 187 5.76 -4.55 -19.02
CA VAL A 187 6.71 -5.47 -18.38
C VAL A 187 5.99 -6.32 -17.33
N PHE A 188 5.13 -5.72 -16.51
CA PHE A 188 4.32 -6.44 -15.53
C PHE A 188 3.40 -7.47 -16.20
N GLY A 189 2.63 -7.05 -17.22
CA GLY A 189 1.73 -7.94 -17.96
C GLY A 189 2.48 -9.09 -18.63
N THR A 190 3.61 -8.80 -19.29
CA THR A 190 4.46 -9.81 -19.93
C THR A 190 5.01 -10.79 -18.89
N GLY A 191 5.51 -10.29 -17.76
CA GLY A 191 5.99 -11.14 -16.67
C GLY A 191 4.88 -12.07 -16.15
N MET A 192 3.70 -11.50 -15.84
CA MET A 192 2.56 -12.28 -15.36
C MET A 192 2.06 -13.31 -16.39
N PHE A 193 2.24 -13.05 -17.68
CA PHE A 193 1.88 -14.02 -18.72
C PHE A 193 2.67 -15.32 -18.63
N PHE A 194 3.95 -15.26 -18.24
CA PHE A 194 4.82 -16.43 -18.11
C PHE A 194 4.77 -17.09 -16.72
N LEU A 195 4.17 -16.43 -15.73
CA LEU A 195 4.07 -16.97 -14.39
C LEU A 195 2.91 -17.97 -14.26
N PRO A 196 3.02 -18.98 -13.36
CA PRO A 196 1.94 -19.93 -13.13
C PRO A 196 0.79 -19.33 -12.32
N GLU A 197 -0.36 -20.00 -12.33
CA GLU A 197 -1.42 -19.74 -11.37
C GLU A 197 -1.00 -20.26 -9.98
N THR A 198 -1.63 -19.72 -8.93
CA THR A 198 -1.24 -20.09 -7.56
C THR A 198 -1.65 -21.53 -7.21
N PRO A 199 -0.83 -22.28 -6.45
CA PRO A 199 -1.14 -23.65 -6.06
C PRO A 199 -2.47 -23.75 -5.31
N ARG A 200 -2.77 -22.79 -4.44
CA ARG A 200 -3.99 -22.77 -3.63
C ARG A 200 -5.26 -22.66 -4.49
N TRP A 201 -5.26 -21.78 -5.48
CA TRP A 201 -6.37 -21.64 -6.42
C TRP A 201 -6.56 -22.90 -7.28
N LEU A 202 -5.45 -23.49 -7.75
CA LEU A 202 -5.47 -24.73 -8.54
C LEU A 202 -6.06 -25.90 -7.75
N ILE A 203 -5.66 -26.07 -6.49
CA ILE A 203 -6.20 -27.14 -5.61
C ILE A 203 -7.69 -26.92 -5.33
N ARG A 204 -8.09 -25.66 -5.05
CA ARG A 204 -9.50 -25.30 -4.85
C ARG A 204 -10.37 -25.60 -6.07
N GLY A 205 -9.82 -25.40 -7.28
CA GLY A 205 -10.47 -25.71 -8.56
C GLY A 205 -10.39 -27.19 -8.98
N GLY A 206 -9.82 -28.08 -8.16
CA GLY A 206 -9.68 -29.51 -8.47
C GLY A 206 -8.54 -29.86 -9.44
N HIS A 207 -7.70 -28.88 -9.80
CA HIS A 207 -6.60 -29.07 -10.75
C HIS A 207 -5.32 -29.57 -10.05
N HIS A 208 -5.42 -30.73 -9.35
CA HIS A 208 -4.34 -31.24 -8.50
C HIS A 208 -3.05 -31.53 -9.23
N ASP A 209 -3.11 -32.10 -10.46
CA ASP A 209 -1.93 -32.42 -11.26
C ASP A 209 -1.17 -31.14 -11.68
N VAL A 210 -1.90 -30.09 -11.99
CA VAL A 210 -1.30 -28.79 -12.34
C VAL A 210 -0.68 -28.17 -11.10
N ALA A 211 -1.39 -28.19 -9.97
CA ALA A 211 -0.89 -27.70 -8.69
C ALA A 211 0.41 -28.39 -8.28
N HIS A 212 0.46 -29.74 -8.42
CA HIS A 212 1.67 -30.51 -8.14
C HIS A 212 2.86 -30.05 -9.01
N ARG A 213 2.65 -29.90 -10.33
CA ARG A 213 3.71 -29.40 -11.22
C ARG A 213 4.19 -28.00 -10.86
N VAL A 214 3.27 -27.13 -10.47
CA VAL A 214 3.61 -25.75 -10.03
C VAL A 214 4.40 -25.81 -8.73
N LEU A 215 3.97 -26.59 -7.74
CA LEU A 215 4.66 -26.74 -6.47
C LEU A 215 6.08 -27.31 -6.65
N VAL A 216 6.25 -28.35 -7.47
CA VAL A 216 7.58 -28.88 -7.81
C VAL A 216 8.49 -27.81 -8.41
N ARG A 217 7.91 -26.88 -9.21
CA ARG A 217 8.69 -25.81 -9.84
C ARG A 217 9.09 -24.69 -8.88
N ILE A 218 8.27 -24.42 -7.85
CA ILE A 218 8.48 -23.30 -6.90
C ILE A 218 9.08 -23.74 -5.56
N ARG A 219 9.14 -25.04 -5.27
CA ARG A 219 9.74 -25.58 -4.04
C ARG A 219 11.07 -26.25 -4.35
N GLU A 220 12.05 -26.01 -3.49
CA GLU A 220 13.41 -26.49 -3.69
C GLU A 220 13.59 -27.94 -3.24
N LEU A 221 13.22 -28.20 -1.99
CA LEU A 221 13.33 -29.48 -1.31
C LEU A 221 12.20 -29.54 -0.28
N GLY A 222 11.10 -30.15 -0.66
CA GLY A 222 9.98 -30.31 0.25
C GLY A 222 9.10 -31.49 -0.19
N ASP A 223 8.39 -32.06 0.74
CA ASP A 223 7.34 -33.00 0.43
C ASP A 223 6.13 -32.25 -0.15
N VAL A 224 6.14 -32.12 -1.49
CA VAL A 224 5.07 -31.45 -2.25
C VAL A 224 3.70 -32.07 -1.94
N ASN A 225 3.67 -33.38 -1.68
CA ASN A 225 2.42 -34.07 -1.35
C ASN A 225 1.91 -33.65 0.03
N ALA A 226 2.80 -33.53 1.02
CA ALA A 226 2.45 -33.03 2.34
C ALA A 226 1.91 -31.60 2.27
N GLU A 227 2.55 -30.71 1.47
CA GLU A 227 2.07 -29.34 1.27
C GLU A 227 0.69 -29.30 0.58
N ILE A 228 0.42 -30.17 -0.39
CA ILE A 228 -0.90 -30.30 -1.03
C ILE A 228 -1.96 -30.70 0.00
N GLU A 229 -1.67 -31.67 0.86
CA GLU A 229 -2.61 -32.12 1.89
C GLU A 229 -2.86 -31.01 2.95
N GLU A 230 -1.82 -30.26 3.32
CA GLU A 230 -1.95 -29.11 4.20
C GLU A 230 -2.85 -28.02 3.58
N ILE A 231 -2.66 -27.70 2.29
CA ILE A 231 -3.51 -26.75 1.56
C ILE A 231 -4.97 -27.25 1.51
N LYS A 232 -5.20 -28.54 1.21
CA LYS A 232 -6.53 -29.15 1.20
C LYS A 232 -7.20 -29.04 2.56
N ALA A 233 -6.49 -29.40 3.63
CA ALA A 233 -6.98 -29.29 5.00
C ALA A 233 -7.35 -27.85 5.37
N SER A 234 -6.50 -26.88 5.00
CA SER A 234 -6.79 -25.44 5.18
C SER A 234 -8.02 -24.98 4.41
N LEU A 235 -8.20 -25.43 3.17
CA LEU A 235 -9.37 -25.11 2.34
C LEU A 235 -10.65 -25.73 2.91
N ALA A 236 -10.59 -26.98 3.40
CA ALA A 236 -11.73 -27.64 4.05
C ALA A 236 -12.21 -26.89 5.31
N GLN A 237 -11.27 -26.35 6.10
CA GLN A 237 -11.61 -25.52 7.26
C GLN A 237 -12.22 -24.16 6.87
N GLN A 238 -11.94 -23.65 5.65
CA GLN A 238 -12.49 -22.39 5.15
C GLN A 238 -13.86 -22.52 4.48
N THR A 239 -14.38 -23.75 4.28
CA THR A 239 -15.68 -23.99 3.62
C THR A 239 -16.85 -23.37 4.40
N GLU A 240 -16.67 -23.04 5.68
CA GLU A 240 -17.56 -22.16 6.45
C GLU A 240 -17.07 -20.69 6.37
N GLY A 241 -17.04 -20.12 5.18
CA GLY A 241 -16.59 -18.75 4.95
C GLY A 241 -17.26 -17.76 5.89
N GLY A 242 -16.47 -16.85 6.47
CA GLY A 242 -16.99 -15.78 7.32
C GLY A 242 -17.95 -14.86 6.54
N HIS A 243 -19.12 -14.60 7.09
CA HIS A 243 -20.05 -13.62 6.56
C HIS A 243 -19.74 -12.22 7.11
N TRP A 244 -20.09 -11.16 6.37
CA TRP A 244 -20.00 -9.79 6.85
C TRP A 244 -20.64 -9.56 8.20
N THR A 245 -21.71 -10.28 8.51
CA THR A 245 -22.39 -10.27 9.81
C THR A 245 -21.50 -10.77 10.94
N ASP A 246 -20.54 -11.64 10.65
CA ASP A 246 -19.61 -12.17 11.66
C ASP A 246 -18.64 -11.08 12.18
N LEU A 247 -18.36 -10.06 11.38
CA LEU A 247 -17.55 -8.89 11.81
C LEU A 247 -18.21 -8.15 12.98
N LEU A 248 -19.54 -8.15 13.04
CA LEU A 248 -20.31 -7.47 14.08
C LEU A 248 -20.49 -8.29 15.36
N ARG A 249 -19.98 -9.54 15.39
CA ARG A 249 -20.03 -10.37 16.62
C ARG A 249 -19.25 -9.70 17.75
N ARG A 250 -19.81 -9.73 18.96
CA ARG A 250 -19.21 -9.07 20.15
C ARG A 250 -17.75 -9.43 20.39
N GLN A 251 -17.33 -10.64 20.04
CA GLN A 251 -15.96 -11.14 20.22
C GLN A 251 -14.98 -10.53 19.22
N VAL A 252 -15.42 -10.18 18.02
CA VAL A 252 -14.61 -9.62 16.91
C VAL A 252 -14.55 -8.11 16.96
N ARG A 253 -15.57 -7.45 17.49
CA ARG A 253 -15.67 -5.96 17.54
C ARG A 253 -14.41 -5.26 18.01
N PRO A 254 -13.68 -5.71 19.07
CA PRO A 254 -12.47 -5.02 19.49
C PRO A 254 -11.36 -5.06 18.43
N ALA A 255 -11.17 -6.21 17.75
CA ALA A 255 -10.21 -6.32 16.66
C ALA A 255 -10.66 -5.48 15.45
N LEU A 256 -11.97 -5.47 15.14
CA LEU A 256 -12.53 -4.63 14.07
C LEU A 256 -12.28 -3.14 14.34
N VAL A 257 -12.52 -2.67 15.56
CA VAL A 257 -12.27 -1.26 15.95
C VAL A 257 -10.79 -0.91 15.76
N VAL A 258 -9.87 -1.80 16.14
CA VAL A 258 -8.43 -1.58 15.97
C VAL A 258 -8.07 -1.51 14.48
N GLY A 259 -8.52 -2.47 13.67
CA GLY A 259 -8.20 -2.49 12.24
C GLY A 259 -8.80 -1.32 11.48
N LEU A 260 -10.09 -0.99 11.69
CA LEU A 260 -10.73 0.16 11.06
C LEU A 260 -10.16 1.49 11.55
N GLY A 261 -9.88 1.60 12.85
CA GLY A 261 -9.25 2.80 13.41
C GLY A 261 -7.87 3.04 12.79
N LEU A 262 -7.03 2.01 12.69
CA LEU A 262 -5.73 2.13 12.02
C LEU A 262 -5.88 2.45 10.53
N ALA A 263 -6.87 1.87 9.83
CA ALA A 263 -7.15 2.17 8.43
C ALA A 263 -7.47 3.65 8.22
N VAL A 264 -8.31 4.23 9.07
CA VAL A 264 -8.67 5.66 9.04
C VAL A 264 -7.47 6.52 9.44
N PHE A 265 -6.82 6.21 10.57
CA PHE A 265 -5.70 7.02 11.07
C PHE A 265 -4.48 7.00 10.14
N GLN A 266 -4.24 5.92 9.41
CA GLN A 266 -3.18 5.89 8.41
C GLN A 266 -3.35 7.00 7.37
N GLN A 267 -4.59 7.34 7.02
CA GLN A 267 -4.90 8.32 5.98
C GLN A 267 -5.14 9.74 6.53
N VAL A 268 -5.89 9.87 7.63
CA VAL A 268 -6.21 11.21 8.17
C VAL A 268 -5.01 11.92 8.79
N THR A 269 -3.89 11.23 9.02
CA THR A 269 -2.61 11.86 9.35
C THR A 269 -1.98 12.60 8.18
N GLY A 270 -2.46 12.41 6.93
CA GLY A 270 -2.12 13.22 5.78
C GLY A 270 -0.96 12.70 4.92
N ILE A 271 -0.55 11.44 5.05
CA ILE A 271 0.63 10.93 4.31
C ILE A 271 0.48 11.05 2.80
N ASN A 272 -0.68 10.64 2.27
CA ASN A 272 -0.89 10.66 0.85
C ASN A 272 -1.05 12.07 0.29
N THR A 273 -1.55 13.03 1.10
CA THR A 273 -1.58 14.44 0.68
C THR A 273 -0.16 15.01 0.55
N VAL A 274 0.75 14.61 1.43
CA VAL A 274 2.16 14.97 1.30
C VAL A 274 2.75 14.37 0.01
N ILE A 275 2.49 13.08 -0.27
CA ILE A 275 3.03 12.44 -1.47
C ILE A 275 2.44 13.05 -2.76
N TYR A 276 1.12 13.31 -2.80
CA TYR A 276 0.45 13.84 -4.01
C TYR A 276 0.72 15.33 -4.26
N TYR A 277 0.98 16.09 -3.20
CA TYR A 277 1.08 17.55 -3.31
C TYR A 277 2.43 18.10 -2.84
N ALA A 278 3.46 17.23 -2.62
CA ALA A 278 4.77 17.66 -2.13
C ALA A 278 5.38 18.82 -2.92
N PRO A 279 5.47 18.78 -4.27
CA PRO A 279 6.01 19.91 -5.01
C PRO A 279 5.21 21.19 -4.82
N LYS A 280 3.88 21.11 -4.70
CA LYS A 280 3.02 22.27 -4.47
C LYS A 280 3.20 22.84 -3.06
N ILE A 281 3.35 21.97 -2.05
CA ILE A 281 3.67 22.38 -0.67
C ILE A 281 5.02 23.13 -0.67
N LEU A 282 6.02 22.60 -1.36
CA LEU A 282 7.35 23.20 -1.43
C LEU A 282 7.34 24.54 -2.21
N GLN A 283 6.54 24.66 -3.28
CA GLN A 283 6.34 25.95 -3.95
C GLN A 283 5.71 26.97 -3.01
N THR A 284 4.72 26.57 -2.23
CA THR A 284 4.10 27.45 -1.21
C THR A 284 5.12 27.86 -0.12
N ALA A 285 6.10 26.98 0.16
CA ALA A 285 7.19 27.25 1.09
C ALA A 285 8.31 28.12 0.52
N GLY A 286 8.26 28.48 -0.79
CA GLY A 286 9.20 29.42 -1.40
C GLY A 286 10.14 28.84 -2.47
N PHE A 287 9.90 27.60 -2.95
CA PHE A 287 10.59 27.11 -4.15
C PHE A 287 10.05 27.83 -5.40
N ASN A 288 10.90 28.64 -6.04
CA ASN A 288 10.50 29.49 -7.16
C ASN A 288 10.26 28.74 -8.47
N SER A 289 10.87 27.54 -8.65
CA SER A 289 10.72 26.75 -9.87
C SER A 289 10.01 25.43 -9.62
N ALA A 290 9.21 24.99 -10.59
CA ALA A 290 8.57 23.69 -10.55
C ALA A 290 9.61 22.56 -10.50
N SER A 291 10.66 22.64 -11.34
CA SER A 291 11.73 21.64 -11.38
C SER A 291 12.48 21.53 -10.05
N GLY A 292 12.74 22.68 -9.37
CA GLY A 292 13.40 22.69 -8.07
C GLY A 292 12.52 22.04 -6.98
N ALA A 293 11.22 22.33 -6.96
CA ALA A 293 10.28 21.71 -6.02
C ALA A 293 10.15 20.20 -6.27
N ILE A 294 10.08 19.76 -7.54
CA ILE A 294 10.03 18.35 -7.91
C ILE A 294 11.33 17.65 -7.49
N LEU A 295 12.51 18.25 -7.75
CA LEU A 295 13.79 17.67 -7.35
C LEU A 295 13.91 17.52 -5.83
N ALA A 296 13.46 18.50 -5.06
CA ALA A 296 13.43 18.39 -3.59
C ALA A 296 12.49 17.25 -3.14
N THR A 297 11.39 17.01 -3.87
CA THR A 297 10.47 15.90 -3.61
C THR A 297 11.12 14.54 -3.90
N VAL A 298 12.04 14.42 -4.87
CA VAL A 298 12.84 13.20 -5.07
C VAL A 298 13.56 12.81 -3.77
N GLY A 299 14.16 13.80 -3.08
CA GLY A 299 14.81 13.57 -1.79
C GLY A 299 13.85 12.96 -0.73
N VAL A 300 12.61 13.48 -0.68
CA VAL A 300 11.57 12.90 0.20
C VAL A 300 11.27 11.45 -0.17
N GLY A 301 11.17 11.14 -1.46
CA GLY A 301 10.97 9.79 -1.97
C GLY A 301 12.14 8.85 -1.63
N VAL A 302 13.38 9.29 -1.78
CA VAL A 302 14.58 8.50 -1.41
C VAL A 302 14.58 8.17 0.08
N VAL A 303 14.23 9.13 0.94
CA VAL A 303 14.07 8.90 2.39
C VAL A 303 12.98 7.85 2.64
N ASN A 304 11.85 7.91 1.92
CA ASN A 304 10.78 6.92 2.03
C ASN A 304 11.28 5.50 1.72
N VAL A 305 12.01 5.30 0.62
CA VAL A 305 12.61 4.00 0.26
C VAL A 305 13.58 3.53 1.34
N GLY A 306 14.53 4.38 1.76
CA GLY A 306 15.51 4.04 2.79
C GLY A 306 14.86 3.61 4.10
N MET A 307 13.86 4.37 4.56
CA MET A 307 13.15 4.06 5.81
C MET A 307 12.22 2.87 5.69
N THR A 308 11.67 2.58 4.50
CA THR A 308 10.94 1.34 4.24
C THR A 308 11.87 0.12 4.37
N ILE A 309 13.09 0.20 3.83
CA ILE A 309 14.09 -0.87 4.01
C ILE A 309 14.42 -1.05 5.51
N VAL A 310 14.66 0.04 6.22
CA VAL A 310 14.90 0.00 7.68
C VAL A 310 13.72 -0.65 8.42
N ALA A 311 12.50 -0.30 8.05
CA ALA A 311 11.29 -0.86 8.65
C ALA A 311 11.19 -2.38 8.48
N MET A 312 11.55 -2.92 7.30
CA MET A 312 11.54 -4.38 7.04
C MET A 312 12.40 -5.15 8.04
N PHE A 313 13.55 -4.59 8.45
CA PHE A 313 14.41 -5.21 9.46
C PHE A 313 13.97 -4.92 10.90
N LEU A 314 13.33 -3.79 11.13
CA LEU A 314 13.06 -3.30 12.49
C LEU A 314 11.76 -3.86 13.06
N VAL A 315 10.77 -4.15 12.20
CA VAL A 315 9.42 -4.64 12.59
C VAL A 315 9.52 -5.92 13.42
N ASP A 316 10.37 -6.86 13.03
CA ASP A 316 10.54 -8.13 13.75
C ASP A 316 11.41 -8.00 15.00
N ARG A 317 12.29 -6.99 15.05
CA ARG A 317 13.18 -6.76 16.20
C ARG A 317 12.53 -5.92 17.29
N ALA A 318 11.92 -4.80 16.95
CA ALA A 318 11.38 -3.85 17.93
C ALA A 318 9.92 -4.15 18.34
N GLY A 319 9.17 -4.87 17.49
CA GLY A 319 7.74 -5.11 17.69
C GLY A 319 6.86 -4.04 17.03
N ARG A 320 5.58 -4.39 16.85
CA ARG A 320 4.64 -3.57 16.06
C ARG A 320 4.21 -2.30 16.81
N ARG A 321 3.83 -2.46 18.08
CA ARG A 321 3.31 -1.36 18.90
C ARG A 321 4.36 -0.30 19.24
N PRO A 322 5.60 -0.63 19.68
CA PRO A 322 6.64 0.37 19.94
C PRO A 322 6.99 1.19 18.69
N LEU A 323 7.16 0.54 17.53
CA LEU A 323 7.45 1.23 16.28
C LEU A 323 6.31 2.18 15.86
N LEU A 324 5.06 1.73 16.05
CA LEU A 324 3.89 2.55 15.76
C LEU A 324 3.90 3.83 16.62
N LEU A 325 4.12 3.69 17.92
CA LEU A 325 4.13 4.83 18.86
C LEU A 325 5.29 5.80 18.59
N VAL A 326 6.51 5.29 18.35
CA VAL A 326 7.68 6.11 18.06
C VAL A 326 7.51 6.86 16.73
N GLY A 327 7.07 6.16 15.69
CA GLY A 327 6.88 6.80 14.38
C GLY A 327 5.77 7.86 14.41
N ILE A 328 4.60 7.57 15.02
CA ILE A 328 3.54 8.58 15.13
C ILE A 328 4.02 9.79 15.95
N ALA A 329 4.80 9.59 17.00
CA ALA A 329 5.40 10.70 17.74
C ALA A 329 6.31 11.58 16.86
N GLY A 330 7.14 10.96 16.00
CA GLY A 330 7.92 11.67 14.99
C GLY A 330 7.06 12.45 13.99
N MET A 331 5.93 11.86 13.56
CA MET A 331 4.95 12.55 12.70
C MET A 331 4.35 13.78 13.39
N ILE A 332 3.99 13.70 14.67
CA ILE A 332 3.46 14.84 15.45
C ILE A 332 4.48 15.97 15.51
N ILE A 333 5.73 15.65 15.82
CA ILE A 333 6.82 16.64 15.93
C ILE A 333 7.05 17.32 14.58
N THR A 334 7.15 16.56 13.50
CA THR A 334 7.47 17.10 12.18
C THR A 334 6.32 17.90 11.56
N LEU A 335 5.07 17.46 11.74
CA LEU A 335 3.88 18.22 11.32
C LEU A 335 3.71 19.49 12.15
N GLY A 336 3.97 19.43 13.46
CA GLY A 336 3.97 20.60 14.34
C GLY A 336 5.03 21.62 13.93
N ALA A 337 6.26 21.18 13.68
CA ALA A 337 7.35 22.02 13.18
C ALA A 337 7.01 22.65 11.82
N LEU A 338 6.43 21.85 10.89
CA LEU A 338 5.99 22.34 9.59
C LEU A 338 4.87 23.40 9.73
N GLY A 339 3.88 23.15 10.57
CA GLY A 339 2.81 24.13 10.86
C GLY A 339 3.33 25.43 11.45
N LEU A 340 4.30 25.35 12.39
CA LEU A 340 4.96 26.52 12.97
C LEU A 340 5.78 27.30 11.93
N SER A 341 6.50 26.61 11.04
CA SER A 341 7.32 27.26 10.02
C SER A 341 6.47 28.04 9.03
N PHE A 342 5.29 27.57 8.66
CA PHE A 342 4.33 28.33 7.85
C PHE A 342 3.65 29.48 8.63
N ARG A 343 3.57 29.39 9.95
CA ARG A 343 3.01 30.45 10.81
C ARG A 343 3.99 31.62 10.94
N TYR A 344 5.29 31.30 11.02
CA TYR A 344 6.37 32.28 11.19
C TYR A 344 7.38 32.12 10.06
N PRO A 345 7.04 32.59 8.84
CA PRO A 345 7.89 32.40 7.69
C PRO A 345 9.24 33.09 7.87
N SER A 346 10.28 32.35 7.58
CA SER A 346 11.67 32.83 7.57
C SER A 346 12.27 32.71 6.17
N GLY A 347 13.39 33.33 5.92
CA GLY A 347 14.10 33.18 4.63
C GLY A 347 14.57 31.74 4.35
N GLN A 348 14.48 30.84 5.34
CA GLN A 348 14.83 29.41 5.23
C GLN A 348 13.62 28.50 5.17
N LEU A 349 12.38 29.04 5.07
CA LEU A 349 11.12 28.27 5.12
C LEU A 349 11.13 27.07 4.15
N ALA A 350 11.64 27.26 2.93
CA ALA A 350 11.71 26.21 1.92
C ALA A 350 12.51 24.98 2.39
N TRP A 351 13.69 25.20 2.99
CA TRP A 351 14.52 24.11 3.49
C TRP A 351 13.96 23.46 4.76
N ILE A 352 13.37 24.26 5.64
CA ILE A 352 12.68 23.74 6.83
C ILE A 352 11.52 22.83 6.38
N ALA A 353 10.76 23.24 5.38
CA ALA A 353 9.67 22.42 4.84
C ALA A 353 10.18 21.08 4.28
N VAL A 354 11.27 21.07 3.51
CA VAL A 354 11.90 19.85 2.99
C VAL A 354 12.30 18.91 4.13
N ILE A 355 13.00 19.42 5.15
CA ILE A 355 13.45 18.61 6.30
C ILE A 355 12.25 18.04 7.08
N CYS A 356 11.22 18.86 7.33
CA CYS A 356 10.01 18.42 8.01
C CYS A 356 9.26 17.35 7.22
N LEU A 357 9.13 17.51 5.89
CA LEU A 357 8.50 16.51 5.02
C LEU A 357 9.30 15.21 4.99
N MET A 358 10.63 15.27 4.89
CA MET A 358 11.49 14.09 4.97
C MET A 358 11.33 13.38 6.32
N GLY A 359 11.36 14.12 7.43
CA GLY A 359 11.19 13.57 8.78
C GLY A 359 9.81 12.96 8.98
N TYR A 360 8.76 13.61 8.45
CA TYR A 360 7.40 13.11 8.50
C TYR A 360 7.24 11.79 7.73
N VAL A 361 7.74 11.74 6.49
CA VAL A 361 7.69 10.55 5.64
C VAL A 361 8.55 9.42 6.23
N ALA A 362 9.74 9.74 6.76
CA ALA A 362 10.58 8.78 7.47
C ALA A 362 9.84 8.14 8.65
N SER A 363 9.20 8.97 9.46
CA SER A 363 8.43 8.52 10.64
C SER A 363 7.23 7.66 10.26
N PHE A 364 6.53 7.99 9.18
CA PHE A 364 5.44 7.19 8.63
C PHE A 364 5.94 5.85 8.07
N ALA A 365 7.05 5.85 7.31
CA ALA A 365 7.58 4.68 6.64
C ALA A 365 8.05 3.58 7.61
N ILE A 366 8.48 3.94 8.84
CA ILE A 366 8.82 2.95 9.88
C ILE A 366 7.63 2.54 10.76
N SER A 367 6.49 3.20 10.64
CA SER A 367 5.35 3.00 11.54
C SER A 367 4.05 2.65 10.81
N LEU A 368 3.14 3.62 10.65
CA LEU A 368 1.80 3.40 10.08
C LEU A 368 1.84 2.78 8.67
N GLY A 369 2.86 3.06 7.87
CA GLY A 369 3.01 2.52 6.52
C GLY A 369 2.95 0.99 6.50
N PRO A 370 3.97 0.29 6.99
CA PRO A 370 4.02 -1.16 6.98
C PRO A 370 3.17 -1.80 8.09
N ILE A 371 3.10 -1.19 9.28
CA ILE A 371 2.51 -1.83 10.46
C ILE A 371 0.99 -1.97 10.35
N PHE A 372 0.30 -1.04 9.69
CA PHE A 372 -1.14 -1.18 9.44
C PHE A 372 -1.46 -2.49 8.71
N TRP A 373 -0.82 -2.72 7.57
CA TRP A 373 -1.05 -3.91 6.74
C TRP A 373 -0.69 -5.20 7.47
N LEU A 374 0.40 -5.17 8.25
CA LEU A 374 0.83 -6.30 9.04
C LEU A 374 -0.17 -6.61 10.17
N LEU A 375 -0.59 -5.58 10.89
CA LEU A 375 -1.52 -5.75 12.02
C LEU A 375 -2.88 -6.28 11.57
N ILE A 376 -3.45 -5.79 10.46
CA ILE A 376 -4.74 -6.32 9.99
C ILE A 376 -4.66 -7.79 9.58
N ALA A 377 -3.50 -8.29 9.16
CA ALA A 377 -3.26 -9.71 8.90
C ALA A 377 -3.10 -10.54 10.19
N GLU A 378 -2.65 -9.92 11.30
CA GLU A 378 -2.35 -10.60 12.55
C GLU A 378 -3.51 -10.57 13.58
N ILE A 379 -4.34 -9.52 13.61
CA ILE A 379 -5.34 -9.31 14.67
C ILE A 379 -6.67 -10.01 14.47
N TYR A 380 -6.97 -10.43 13.24
CA TYR A 380 -8.27 -11.04 12.93
C TYR A 380 -8.25 -12.56 13.02
N PRO A 381 -9.32 -13.20 13.54
CA PRO A 381 -9.49 -14.65 13.52
C PRO A 381 -9.44 -15.21 12.09
N LEU A 382 -8.82 -16.37 11.91
CA LEU A 382 -8.61 -17.03 10.62
C LEU A 382 -9.89 -17.14 9.77
N ARG A 383 -11.00 -17.50 10.41
CA ARG A 383 -12.30 -17.71 9.76
C ARG A 383 -12.84 -16.50 9.01
N ILE A 384 -12.62 -15.29 9.53
CA ILE A 384 -13.18 -14.03 9.00
C ILE A 384 -12.13 -13.09 8.45
N ARG A 385 -10.85 -13.50 8.46
CA ARG A 385 -9.70 -12.64 8.15
C ARG A 385 -9.85 -11.97 6.80
N GLY A 386 -10.12 -12.71 5.73
CA GLY A 386 -10.22 -12.15 4.38
C GLY A 386 -11.30 -11.07 4.27
N VAL A 387 -12.47 -11.28 4.90
CA VAL A 387 -13.54 -10.26 4.93
C VAL A 387 -13.14 -9.05 5.76
N ALA A 388 -12.46 -9.27 6.88
CA ALA A 388 -12.00 -8.19 7.78
C ALA A 388 -10.89 -7.35 7.15
N GLU A 389 -9.89 -7.98 6.53
CA GLU A 389 -8.80 -7.31 5.79
C GLU A 389 -9.36 -6.50 4.61
N GLY A 390 -10.26 -7.10 3.82
CA GLY A 390 -10.92 -6.40 2.71
C GLY A 390 -11.73 -5.20 3.17
N THR A 391 -12.42 -5.32 4.32
CA THR A 391 -13.13 -4.20 4.93
C THR A 391 -12.18 -3.10 5.37
N ALA A 392 -11.10 -3.44 6.07
CA ALA A 392 -10.10 -2.47 6.51
C ALA A 392 -9.43 -1.77 5.32
N ALA A 393 -9.09 -2.51 4.26
CA ALA A 393 -8.54 -1.95 3.03
C ALA A 393 -9.53 -0.99 2.34
N THR A 394 -10.82 -1.33 2.29
CA THR A 394 -11.86 -0.46 1.73
C THR A 394 -11.99 0.84 2.53
N PHE A 395 -12.01 0.78 3.86
CA PHE A 395 -12.02 1.95 4.72
C PHE A 395 -10.76 2.80 4.57
N ASN A 396 -9.62 2.17 4.38
CA ASN A 396 -8.35 2.85 4.12
C ASN A 396 -8.41 3.66 2.82
N TRP A 397 -8.82 3.04 1.70
CA TRP A 397 -8.96 3.73 0.42
C TRP A 397 -10.03 4.83 0.44
N ALA A 398 -11.18 4.58 1.08
CA ALA A 398 -12.22 5.59 1.25
C ALA A 398 -11.74 6.78 2.07
N SER A 399 -10.99 6.55 3.15
CA SER A 399 -10.40 7.61 3.96
C SER A 399 -9.36 8.40 3.16
N ASN A 400 -8.53 7.73 2.35
CA ASN A 400 -7.58 8.39 1.46
C ASN A 400 -8.31 9.30 0.45
N LEU A 401 -9.40 8.81 -0.15
CA LEU A 401 -10.23 9.59 -1.06
C LEU A 401 -10.74 10.88 -0.40
N ILE A 402 -11.32 10.76 0.80
CA ILE A 402 -11.86 11.93 1.54
C ILE A 402 -10.76 12.93 1.87
N VAL A 403 -9.63 12.47 2.40
CA VAL A 403 -8.49 13.31 2.78
C VAL A 403 -7.91 14.02 1.56
N SER A 404 -7.77 13.32 0.44
CA SER A 404 -7.23 13.88 -0.79
C SER A 404 -8.15 14.91 -1.45
N LEU A 405 -9.48 14.68 -1.39
CA LEU A 405 -10.51 15.60 -1.90
C LEU A 405 -10.65 16.90 -1.07
N THR A 406 -10.06 16.97 0.12
CA THR A 406 -10.26 18.10 1.03
C THR A 406 -8.98 18.88 1.31
N PHE A 407 -7.82 18.36 0.94
CA PHE A 407 -6.53 18.94 1.33
C PHE A 407 -6.30 20.35 0.78
N LEU A 408 -6.43 20.55 -0.52
CA LEU A 408 -6.19 21.86 -1.13
C LEU A 408 -7.22 22.88 -0.69
N THR A 409 -8.47 22.46 -0.56
CA THR A 409 -9.56 23.28 -0.01
C THR A 409 -9.28 23.70 1.44
N LEU A 410 -8.73 22.80 2.26
CA LEU A 410 -8.30 23.14 3.63
C LEU A 410 -7.14 24.14 3.61
N VAL A 411 -6.15 23.95 2.75
CA VAL A 411 -5.02 24.88 2.61
C VAL A 411 -5.50 26.25 2.13
N GLU A 412 -6.44 26.30 1.20
CA GLU A 412 -6.99 27.55 0.67
C GLU A 412 -7.82 28.31 1.74
N LYS A 413 -8.68 27.59 2.49
CA LYS A 413 -9.61 28.22 3.47
C LYS A 413 -8.98 28.50 4.83
N LEU A 414 -8.14 27.59 5.34
CA LEU A 414 -7.56 27.67 6.69
C LEU A 414 -6.11 28.13 6.69
N GLY A 415 -5.45 28.12 5.50
CA GLY A 415 -4.02 28.33 5.35
C GLY A 415 -3.20 27.05 5.62
N ALA A 416 -1.99 27.02 5.06
CA ALA A 416 -1.08 25.86 5.16
C ALA A 416 -0.73 25.52 6.62
N SER A 417 -0.42 26.54 7.45
CA SER A 417 -0.10 26.36 8.87
C SER A 417 -1.21 25.61 9.62
N SER A 418 -2.45 26.09 9.54
CA SER A 418 -3.59 25.48 10.24
C SER A 418 -3.89 24.07 9.75
N THR A 419 -3.72 23.81 8.45
CA THR A 419 -3.93 22.48 7.84
C THR A 419 -2.91 21.48 8.38
N PHE A 420 -1.62 21.85 8.49
CA PHE A 420 -0.61 20.96 9.07
C PHE A 420 -0.80 20.74 10.57
N PHE A 421 -1.29 21.76 11.32
CA PHE A 421 -1.68 21.55 12.71
C PHE A 421 -2.88 20.61 12.86
N LEU A 422 -3.86 20.67 11.96
CA LEU A 422 -4.98 19.74 11.93
C LEU A 422 -4.50 18.27 11.74
N TYR A 423 -3.56 18.03 10.80
CA TYR A 423 -2.96 16.71 10.62
C TYR A 423 -2.08 16.31 11.81
N GLY A 424 -1.40 17.26 12.45
CA GLY A 424 -0.70 17.04 13.72
C GLY A 424 -1.65 16.58 14.81
N LEU A 425 -2.80 17.23 14.97
CA LEU A 425 -3.82 16.85 15.93
C LEU A 425 -4.42 15.46 15.64
N ALA A 426 -4.67 15.15 14.35
CA ALA A 426 -5.07 13.81 13.93
C ALA A 426 -4.01 12.77 14.28
N SER A 427 -2.72 13.12 14.15
CA SER A 427 -1.61 12.26 14.55
C SER A 427 -1.56 12.05 16.07
N VAL A 428 -1.86 13.08 16.88
CA VAL A 428 -2.01 12.94 18.34
C VAL A 428 -3.16 11.98 18.68
N ALA A 429 -4.31 12.13 18.03
CA ALA A 429 -5.43 11.20 18.20
C ALA A 429 -5.07 9.76 17.79
N SER A 430 -4.31 9.60 16.70
CA SER A 430 -3.76 8.33 16.25
C SER A 430 -2.81 7.71 17.29
N TRP A 431 -1.94 8.52 17.88
CA TRP A 431 -1.01 8.08 18.92
C TRP A 431 -1.76 7.58 20.16
N LEU A 432 -2.74 8.35 20.64
CA LEU A 432 -3.60 7.97 21.78
C LEU A 432 -4.37 6.68 21.45
N PHE A 433 -4.93 6.58 20.24
CA PHE A 433 -5.61 5.38 19.80
C PHE A 433 -4.67 4.15 19.80
N ALA A 434 -3.47 4.29 19.24
CA ALA A 434 -2.46 3.23 19.21
C ALA A 434 -2.06 2.83 20.65
N TYR A 435 -1.86 3.80 21.53
CA TYR A 435 -1.47 3.56 22.92
C TYR A 435 -2.53 2.76 23.70
N TYR A 436 -3.82 3.10 23.59
CA TYR A 436 -4.87 2.49 24.39
C TYR A 436 -5.48 1.23 23.75
N PHE A 437 -5.51 1.12 22.43
CA PHE A 437 -6.26 0.07 21.74
C PHE A 437 -5.40 -0.97 21.05
N VAL A 438 -4.25 -0.61 20.49
CA VAL A 438 -3.44 -1.52 19.69
C VAL A 438 -2.62 -2.46 20.59
N PRO A 439 -2.82 -3.79 20.47
CA PRO A 439 -2.03 -4.77 21.20
C PRO A 439 -0.65 -4.96 20.56
N GLU A 440 0.31 -5.47 21.33
CA GLU A 440 1.56 -6.01 20.77
C GLU A 440 1.30 -7.43 20.26
N THR A 441 1.65 -7.67 19.00
CA THR A 441 1.46 -8.96 18.34
C THR A 441 2.75 -9.75 18.15
N LYS A 442 3.91 -9.10 18.32
CA LYS A 442 5.22 -9.75 18.20
C LYS A 442 5.34 -11.00 19.06
N GLY A 443 5.73 -12.12 18.43
CA GLY A 443 5.98 -13.39 19.12
C GLY A 443 4.72 -14.09 19.63
N ARG A 444 3.52 -13.63 19.26
CA ARG A 444 2.24 -14.29 19.60
C ARG A 444 1.70 -15.07 18.43
N THR A 445 1.17 -16.26 18.71
CA THR A 445 0.39 -16.98 17.70
C THR A 445 -0.99 -16.34 17.52
N LEU A 446 -1.64 -16.66 16.40
CA LEU A 446 -2.97 -16.14 16.09
C LEU A 446 -4.02 -16.56 17.14
N GLU A 447 -3.89 -17.79 17.64
CA GLU A 447 -4.75 -18.33 18.69
C GLU A 447 -4.56 -17.58 20.01
N GLN A 448 -3.31 -17.17 20.33
CA GLN A 448 -3.01 -16.36 21.51
C GLN A 448 -3.60 -14.95 21.39
N ILE A 449 -3.58 -14.38 20.20
CA ILE A 449 -4.19 -13.07 19.93
C ILE A 449 -5.71 -13.16 20.04
N GLU A 450 -6.32 -14.23 19.52
CA GLU A 450 -7.75 -14.48 19.67
C GLU A 450 -8.15 -14.68 21.14
N ALA A 451 -7.35 -15.45 21.89
CA ALA A 451 -7.57 -15.64 23.34
C ALA A 451 -7.46 -14.31 24.11
N PHE A 452 -6.51 -13.43 23.73
CA PHE A 452 -6.38 -12.08 24.29
C PHE A 452 -7.66 -11.25 24.09
N TRP A 453 -8.24 -11.27 22.89
CA TRP A 453 -9.49 -10.54 22.61
C TRP A 453 -10.67 -11.08 23.42
N ARG A 454 -10.77 -12.40 23.55
CA ARG A 454 -11.81 -13.05 24.37
C ARG A 454 -11.67 -12.69 25.87
N ALA A 455 -10.45 -12.66 26.39
CA ALA A 455 -10.16 -12.29 27.77
C ALA A 455 -10.49 -10.82 28.06
N ARG A 456 -10.09 -9.91 27.17
CA ARG A 456 -10.37 -8.47 27.28
C ARG A 456 -11.88 -8.17 27.23
N HIS A 457 -12.63 -8.94 26.46
CA HIS A 457 -14.09 -8.83 26.42
C HIS A 457 -14.72 -9.26 27.75
N ARG A 458 -14.30 -10.39 28.35
CA ARG A 458 -14.78 -10.87 29.66
C ARG A 458 -14.46 -9.90 30.79
N ALA A 459 -13.28 -9.29 30.77
CA ALA A 459 -12.88 -8.29 31.76
C ALA A 459 -13.78 -7.04 31.72
N ARG A 460 -14.11 -6.54 30.50
CA ARG A 460 -15.06 -5.42 30.34
C ARG A 460 -16.47 -5.74 30.80
N GLN A 461 -16.95 -6.96 30.57
CA GLN A 461 -18.27 -7.39 31.08
C GLN A 461 -18.31 -7.41 32.60
N ARG A 462 -17.24 -7.90 33.27
CA ARG A 462 -17.16 -7.87 34.74
C ARG A 462 -17.10 -6.45 35.32
N ALA A 463 -16.51 -5.50 34.60
CA ALA A 463 -16.43 -4.10 35.04
C ALA A 463 -17.76 -3.33 34.83
N SER A 464 -18.62 -3.76 33.91
CA SER A 464 -19.95 -3.14 33.67
C SER A 464 -21.03 -3.64 34.62
N TRP A 465 -20.74 -4.64 35.46
CA TRP A 465 -21.64 -5.18 36.51
C TRP A 465 -21.28 -4.65 37.92
N ARG A 466 -20.32 -3.77 38.04
CA ARG A 466 -19.95 -2.98 39.23
C ARG A 466 -20.28 -1.50 39.01
#